data_6f358fb5ff1216979e15243ce91d5929
#
_entry.id   6f358fb5ff1216979e15243ce91d5929
#
_cell.length_a   1.000
_cell.length_b   1.000
_cell.length_c   1.000
_cell.angle_alpha   90.00
_cell.angle_beta   90.00
_cell.angle_gamma   90.00
#
_symmetry.space_group_name_H-M   'P 1'
#
loop_
_entity.id
_entity.type
_entity.pdbx_description
1 polymer ?
#
loop_
_entity_poly.entity_id
_entity_poly.type
_entity_poly.pdbx_seq_one_letter_code
_entity_poly.pdbx_strand_id
1 'polypeptide(L)'
;PYIAAAHEVKTKPTQHSVKELRSFGIQPDIIVLRSDHHIDDAIRGKIASFCDVDTDCVFTNEDCASIYDVPQLLAEQDFDLRICERLGLDPRERDMSEWNEFLRKQNHANHHADKVKIAVVGKYTQLPDAYLSVIEALHHAGVFYDRHVDVQLVDGESLVEQNVSEVLGDASGILVPGGFGKRALEGKILAAEFAREHKIPYLGICLGMQVAVCEFARNVVGLAGASSSEFD
;
A
#
# COMPACT_ATOMS: atom_id res chain seq x y z
N PRO A 1 -13.16 19.41 4.42
CA PRO A 1 -13.86 18.56 3.46
C PRO A 1 -14.49 19.40 2.36
N TYR A 2 -14.58 18.87 1.17
CA TYR A 2 -15.31 19.45 0.05
C TYR A 2 -16.80 19.11 0.15
N ILE A 3 -17.66 20.12 -0.10
CA ILE A 3 -19.11 19.93 -0.14
C ILE A 3 -19.56 20.06 -1.59
N ALA A 4 -19.87 18.94 -2.24
CA ALA A 4 -20.24 18.89 -3.65
C ALA A 4 -21.44 19.79 -3.99
N ALA A 5 -22.46 19.82 -3.15
CA ALA A 5 -23.66 20.64 -3.37
C ALA A 5 -23.39 22.17 -3.34
N ALA A 6 -22.31 22.60 -2.69
CA ALA A 6 -21.94 24.03 -2.58
C ALA A 6 -20.69 24.34 -3.44
N HIS A 7 -20.08 23.36 -4.08
CA HIS A 7 -18.80 23.48 -4.80
C HIS A 7 -17.73 24.22 -3.96
N GLU A 8 -17.63 23.90 -2.67
CA GLU A 8 -16.82 24.67 -1.73
C GLU A 8 -16.08 23.77 -0.75
N VAL A 9 -14.78 24.09 -0.50
CA VAL A 9 -14.00 23.48 0.58
C VAL A 9 -14.33 24.17 1.90
N LYS A 10 -14.76 23.40 2.89
CA LYS A 10 -15.08 23.91 4.24
C LYS A 10 -13.89 23.76 5.18
N THR A 11 -13.49 24.86 5.81
CA THR A 11 -12.37 24.94 6.77
C THR A 11 -12.78 24.67 8.22
N LYS A 12 -14.07 24.78 8.55
CA LYS A 12 -14.56 24.60 9.93
C LYS A 12 -14.17 23.28 10.60
N PRO A 13 -14.20 22.10 9.91
CA PRO A 13 -13.79 20.85 10.55
C PRO A 13 -12.32 20.87 10.99
N THR A 14 -11.41 21.41 10.17
CA THR A 14 -10.00 21.58 10.53
C THR A 14 -9.84 22.52 11.73
N GLN A 15 -10.53 23.65 11.71
CA GLN A 15 -10.53 24.61 12.84
C GLN A 15 -11.05 23.95 14.13
N HIS A 16 -12.08 23.11 14.04
CA HIS A 16 -12.62 22.37 15.18
C HIS A 16 -11.62 21.35 15.72
N SER A 17 -10.97 20.58 14.84
CA SER A 17 -9.94 19.61 15.23
C SER A 17 -8.76 20.28 15.93
N VAL A 18 -8.29 21.43 15.43
CA VAL A 18 -7.19 22.19 16.08
C VAL A 18 -7.65 22.78 17.41
N LYS A 19 -8.89 23.28 17.49
CA LYS A 19 -9.46 23.77 18.76
C LYS A 19 -9.51 22.67 19.82
N GLU A 20 -9.92 21.46 19.43
CA GLU A 20 -9.96 20.30 20.30
C GLU A 20 -8.54 19.90 20.78
N LEU A 21 -7.57 19.86 19.86
CA LEU A 21 -6.17 19.60 20.18
C LEU A 21 -5.62 20.62 21.22
N ARG A 22 -5.93 21.90 21.01
CA ARG A 22 -5.56 22.98 21.94
C ARG A 22 -6.21 22.84 23.31
N SER A 23 -7.42 22.29 23.40
CA SER A 23 -8.07 22.03 24.70
C SER A 23 -7.31 21.00 25.56
N PHE A 24 -6.49 20.15 24.93
CA PHE A 24 -5.54 19.24 25.61
C PHE A 24 -4.20 19.90 25.93
N GLY A 25 -4.03 21.19 25.66
CA GLY A 25 -2.78 21.91 25.90
C GLY A 25 -1.73 21.78 24.80
N ILE A 26 -2.09 21.30 23.62
CA ILE A 26 -1.18 21.11 22.51
C ILE A 26 -1.48 22.15 21.42
N GLN A 27 -0.50 23.03 21.12
CA GLN A 27 -0.54 23.93 19.98
C GLN A 27 0.22 23.27 18.82
N PRO A 28 -0.42 23.08 17.63
CA PRO A 28 0.31 22.61 16.48
C PRO A 28 1.23 23.71 15.92
N ASP A 29 2.43 23.35 15.53
CA ASP A 29 3.38 24.24 14.83
C ASP A 29 3.16 24.19 13.31
N ILE A 30 2.73 23.03 12.82
CA ILE A 30 2.54 22.75 11.39
C ILE A 30 1.17 22.07 11.21
N ILE A 31 0.47 22.43 10.12
CA ILE A 31 -0.78 21.78 9.72
C ILE A 31 -0.63 21.28 8.28
N VAL A 32 -0.92 19.98 8.07
CA VAL A 32 -0.99 19.39 6.74
C VAL A 32 -2.45 19.12 6.39
N LEU A 33 -2.92 19.72 5.31
CA LEU A 33 -4.29 19.65 4.83
C LEU A 33 -4.42 18.52 3.80
N ARG A 34 -5.01 17.40 4.21
CA ARG A 34 -5.34 16.30 3.30
C ARG A 34 -6.65 16.57 2.58
N SER A 35 -6.65 16.54 1.25
CA SER A 35 -7.83 16.82 0.42
C SER A 35 -7.77 16.08 -0.92
N ASP A 36 -8.94 15.71 -1.42
CA ASP A 36 -9.17 15.22 -2.79
C ASP A 36 -9.40 16.38 -3.79
N HIS A 37 -9.41 17.62 -3.30
CA HIS A 37 -9.61 18.83 -4.09
C HIS A 37 -8.50 19.83 -3.81
N HIS A 38 -8.24 20.69 -4.80
CA HIS A 38 -7.26 21.75 -4.68
C HIS A 38 -7.60 22.73 -3.55
N ILE A 39 -6.59 23.08 -2.77
CA ILE A 39 -6.68 24.03 -1.64
C ILE A 39 -5.85 25.26 -2.00
N ASP A 40 -6.55 26.35 -2.26
CA ASP A 40 -5.93 27.62 -2.61
C ASP A 40 -5.31 28.36 -1.41
N ASP A 41 -4.52 29.40 -1.69
CA ASP A 41 -3.85 30.21 -0.67
C ASP A 41 -4.86 30.95 0.25
N ALA A 42 -6.04 31.28 -0.23
CA ALA A 42 -7.06 31.93 0.59
C ALA A 42 -7.59 30.97 1.68
N ILE A 43 -7.77 29.70 1.33
CA ILE A 43 -8.15 28.64 2.28
C ILE A 43 -7.02 28.38 3.27
N ARG A 44 -5.76 28.28 2.78
CA ARG A 44 -4.57 28.13 3.64
C ARG A 44 -4.46 29.29 4.65
N GLY A 45 -4.51 30.52 4.19
CA GLY A 45 -4.44 31.70 5.04
C GLY A 45 -5.60 31.77 6.07
N LYS A 46 -6.79 31.37 5.68
CA LYS A 46 -7.94 31.28 6.60
C LYS A 46 -7.69 30.25 7.71
N ILE A 47 -7.18 29.08 7.38
CA ILE A 47 -6.85 28.05 8.38
C ILE A 47 -5.73 28.53 9.29
N ALA A 48 -4.66 29.09 8.75
CA ALA A 48 -3.55 29.66 9.48
C ALA A 48 -4.03 30.66 10.55
N SER A 49 -4.84 31.63 10.14
CA SER A 49 -5.40 32.66 11.01
C SER A 49 -6.30 32.10 12.13
N PHE A 50 -7.17 31.12 11.82
CA PHE A 50 -8.07 30.55 12.83
C PHE A 50 -7.40 29.56 13.77
N CYS A 51 -6.30 28.94 13.32
CA CYS A 51 -5.58 27.91 14.09
C CYS A 51 -4.36 28.49 14.81
N ASP A 52 -4.06 29.79 14.64
CA ASP A 52 -2.90 30.47 15.23
C ASP A 52 -1.57 29.78 14.85
N VAL A 53 -1.42 29.58 13.54
CA VAL A 53 -0.24 28.97 12.90
C VAL A 53 0.20 29.89 11.77
N ASP A 54 1.49 30.03 11.52
CA ASP A 54 2.02 30.80 10.41
C ASP A 54 1.53 30.23 9.06
N THR A 55 1.22 31.09 8.09
CA THR A 55 0.65 30.66 6.80
C THR A 55 1.60 29.74 6.04
N ASP A 56 2.90 29.94 6.18
CA ASP A 56 3.95 29.12 5.58
C ASP A 56 4.20 27.79 6.31
N CYS A 57 3.49 27.56 7.42
CA CYS A 57 3.41 26.30 8.15
C CYS A 57 2.07 25.55 7.90
N VAL A 58 1.27 25.99 6.94
CA VAL A 58 0.06 25.29 6.49
C VAL A 58 0.31 24.70 5.10
N PHE A 59 0.48 23.40 5.02
CA PHE A 59 0.80 22.66 3.80
C PHE A 59 -0.42 21.95 3.24
N THR A 60 -0.39 21.67 1.94
CA THR A 60 -1.42 20.85 1.27
C THR A 60 -0.83 19.49 0.92
N ASN A 61 -1.67 18.46 1.07
CA ASN A 61 -1.39 17.11 0.60
C ASN A 61 -2.62 16.63 -0.17
N GLU A 62 -2.68 17.00 -1.44
CA GLU A 62 -3.77 16.65 -2.35
C GLU A 62 -3.62 15.21 -2.86
N ASP A 63 -4.68 14.67 -3.48
CA ASP A 63 -4.61 13.35 -4.10
C ASP A 63 -3.60 13.36 -5.24
N CYS A 64 -2.68 12.40 -5.20
CA CYS A 64 -1.66 12.17 -6.22
C CYS A 64 -1.98 10.90 -7.01
N ALA A 65 -1.41 10.78 -8.21
CA ALA A 65 -1.51 9.58 -9.02
C ALA A 65 -0.85 8.36 -8.33
N SER A 66 0.20 8.61 -7.56
CA SER A 66 0.90 7.63 -6.75
C SER A 66 1.18 8.18 -5.35
N ILE A 67 1.12 7.31 -4.33
CA ILE A 67 1.57 7.68 -2.97
C ILE A 67 3.04 8.11 -2.93
N TYR A 68 3.82 7.69 -3.90
CA TYR A 68 5.24 8.02 -4.02
C TYR A 68 5.49 9.43 -4.57
N ASP A 69 4.46 10.12 -5.09
CA ASP A 69 4.54 11.54 -5.50
C ASP A 69 4.48 12.48 -4.28
N VAL A 70 3.95 12.00 -3.14
CA VAL A 70 3.76 12.82 -1.93
C VAL A 70 5.05 13.47 -1.40
N PRO A 71 6.22 12.77 -1.33
CA PRO A 71 7.46 13.41 -0.90
C PRO A 71 7.86 14.59 -1.78
N GLN A 72 7.68 14.49 -3.09
CA GLN A 72 7.96 15.58 -4.02
C GLN A 72 6.99 16.75 -3.82
N LEU A 73 5.69 16.47 -3.72
CA LEU A 73 4.66 17.49 -3.47
C LEU A 73 4.94 18.28 -2.18
N LEU A 74 5.39 17.63 -1.12
CA LEU A 74 5.77 18.28 0.13
C LEU A 74 7.10 19.03 0.01
N ALA A 75 8.06 18.49 -0.74
CA ALA A 75 9.33 19.14 -1.01
C ALA A 75 9.16 20.45 -1.80
N GLU A 76 8.23 20.48 -2.78
CA GLU A 76 7.90 21.70 -3.56
C GLU A 76 7.31 22.82 -2.69
N GLN A 77 6.77 22.49 -1.52
CA GLN A 77 6.25 23.44 -0.54
C GLN A 77 7.26 23.77 0.58
N ASP A 78 8.50 23.30 0.50
CA ASP A 78 9.55 23.45 1.52
C ASP A 78 9.18 22.92 2.91
N PHE A 79 8.37 21.82 2.94
CA PHE A 79 7.88 21.23 4.17
C PHE A 79 9.01 20.77 5.11
N ASP A 80 10.03 20.12 4.58
CA ASP A 80 11.21 19.66 5.32
C ASP A 80 12.03 20.81 5.89
N LEU A 81 12.19 21.91 5.13
CA LEU A 81 12.88 23.10 5.59
C LEU A 81 12.15 23.74 6.77
N ARG A 82 10.82 23.84 6.70
CA ARG A 82 10.01 24.38 7.81
C ARG A 82 10.04 23.50 9.05
N ILE A 83 10.06 22.19 8.89
CA ILE A 83 10.26 21.26 10.03
C ILE A 83 11.61 21.50 10.69
N CYS A 84 12.70 21.57 9.92
CA CYS A 84 14.03 21.84 10.45
C CYS A 84 14.06 23.17 11.22
N GLU A 85 13.49 24.22 10.66
CA GLU A 85 13.41 25.55 11.28
C GLU A 85 12.66 25.52 12.62
N ARG A 86 11.48 24.86 12.66
CA ARG A 86 10.68 24.71 13.89
C ARG A 86 11.37 23.88 14.97
N LEU A 87 12.21 22.94 14.57
CA LEU A 87 12.99 22.10 15.48
C LEU A 87 14.36 22.74 15.84
N GLY A 88 14.71 23.89 15.29
CA GLY A 88 16.03 24.53 15.51
C GLY A 88 17.18 23.73 14.92
N LEU A 89 16.91 22.99 13.82
CA LEU A 89 17.91 22.21 13.10
C LEU A 89 18.41 22.98 11.88
N ASP A 90 19.68 22.82 11.56
CA ASP A 90 20.23 23.34 10.32
C ASP A 90 19.78 22.44 9.15
N PRO A 91 19.04 22.98 8.16
CA PRO A 91 18.60 22.18 7.02
C PRO A 91 19.80 21.82 6.15
N ARG A 92 19.84 20.58 5.66
CA ARG A 92 20.78 20.17 4.62
C ARG A 92 20.23 20.51 3.25
N GLU A 93 21.13 20.62 2.27
CA GLU A 93 20.72 20.69 0.88
C GLU A 93 19.89 19.46 0.51
N ARG A 94 18.70 19.70 -0.06
CA ARG A 94 17.77 18.63 -0.46
C ARG A 94 18.27 18.00 -1.76
N ASP A 95 18.52 16.71 -1.74
CA ASP A 95 18.78 15.91 -2.93
C ASP A 95 17.64 14.91 -3.15
N MET A 96 16.86 15.16 -4.19
CA MET A 96 15.74 14.29 -4.61
C MET A 96 16.09 13.45 -5.84
N SER A 97 17.35 13.40 -6.26
CA SER A 97 17.77 12.77 -7.52
C SER A 97 17.41 11.28 -7.58
N GLU A 98 17.72 10.51 -6.54
CA GLU A 98 17.40 9.07 -6.47
C GLU A 98 15.89 8.84 -6.41
N TRP A 99 15.16 9.69 -5.67
CA TRP A 99 13.70 9.61 -5.59
C TRP A 99 13.03 9.92 -6.92
N ASN A 100 13.46 10.95 -7.61
CA ASN A 100 12.97 11.33 -8.93
C ASN A 100 13.25 10.24 -9.97
N GLU A 101 14.42 9.58 -9.89
CA GLU A 101 14.73 8.43 -10.76
C GLU A 101 13.81 7.24 -10.46
N PHE A 102 13.50 6.97 -9.19
CA PHE A 102 12.51 5.95 -8.82
C PHE A 102 11.13 6.28 -9.40
N LEU A 103 10.64 7.52 -9.25
CA LEU A 103 9.35 7.95 -9.80
C LEU A 103 9.30 7.79 -11.33
N ARG A 104 10.39 8.15 -12.01
CA ARG A 104 10.51 7.97 -13.46
C ARG A 104 10.40 6.50 -13.88
N LYS A 105 11.10 5.62 -13.16
CA LYS A 105 11.03 4.16 -13.40
C LYS A 105 9.65 3.60 -13.09
N GLN A 106 9.03 4.01 -12.00
CA GLN A 106 7.69 3.59 -11.61
C GLN A 106 6.67 4.00 -12.69
N ASN A 107 6.73 5.23 -13.17
CA ASN A 107 5.85 5.72 -14.23
C ASN A 107 6.05 4.90 -15.51
N HIS A 108 7.30 4.62 -15.89
CA HIS A 108 7.61 3.78 -17.06
C HIS A 108 7.05 2.37 -16.89
N ALA A 109 7.32 1.72 -15.77
CA ALA A 109 6.83 0.36 -15.49
C ALA A 109 5.30 0.28 -15.54
N ASN A 110 4.60 1.27 -14.98
CA ASN A 110 3.13 1.28 -14.94
C ASN A 110 2.46 1.49 -16.30
N HIS A 111 3.11 2.19 -17.24
CA HIS A 111 2.45 2.61 -18.48
C HIS A 111 3.02 1.95 -19.75
N HIS A 112 4.26 1.48 -19.72
CA HIS A 112 4.99 1.07 -20.94
C HIS A 112 5.60 -0.32 -20.84
N ALA A 113 5.77 -0.90 -19.66
CA ALA A 113 6.40 -2.20 -19.48
C ALA A 113 5.44 -3.37 -19.75
N ASP A 114 6.02 -4.54 -20.04
CA ASP A 114 5.27 -5.79 -20.13
C ASP A 114 4.62 -6.13 -18.80
N LYS A 115 3.42 -6.68 -18.84
CA LYS A 115 2.65 -7.06 -17.67
C LYS A 115 3.07 -8.42 -17.14
N VAL A 116 3.18 -8.52 -15.81
CA VAL A 116 3.40 -9.76 -15.07
C VAL A 116 2.26 -9.92 -14.07
N LYS A 117 1.47 -10.97 -14.20
CA LYS A 117 0.34 -11.23 -13.32
C LYS A 117 0.78 -12.08 -12.13
N ILE A 118 0.58 -11.57 -10.91
CA ILE A 118 0.87 -12.29 -9.66
C ILE A 118 -0.43 -12.55 -8.91
N ALA A 119 -0.74 -13.84 -8.71
CA ALA A 119 -1.88 -14.24 -7.89
C ALA A 119 -1.48 -14.29 -6.41
N VAL A 120 -2.11 -13.46 -5.57
CA VAL A 120 -1.93 -13.48 -4.12
C VAL A 120 -3.10 -14.24 -3.49
N VAL A 121 -2.86 -15.50 -3.11
CA VAL A 121 -3.90 -16.38 -2.56
C VAL A 121 -3.97 -16.22 -1.05
N GLY A 122 -4.98 -15.50 -0.59
CA GLY A 122 -5.15 -15.08 0.79
C GLY A 122 -6.54 -15.39 1.36
N LYS A 123 -6.79 -14.89 2.58
CA LYS A 123 -8.09 -15.00 3.26
C LYS A 123 -8.76 -13.64 3.54
N TYR A 124 -8.02 -12.55 3.34
CA TYR A 124 -8.49 -11.17 3.63
C TYR A 124 -8.66 -10.36 2.34
N THR A 125 -9.07 -11.01 1.26
CA THR A 125 -9.17 -10.40 -0.07
C THR A 125 -10.23 -9.30 -0.17
N GLN A 126 -11.21 -9.29 0.76
CA GLN A 126 -12.21 -8.23 0.89
C GLN A 126 -11.67 -6.94 1.54
N LEU A 127 -10.47 -7.02 2.15
CA LEU A 127 -9.79 -5.91 2.81
C LEU A 127 -8.39 -5.74 2.17
N PRO A 128 -8.27 -5.02 1.04
CA PRO A 128 -7.00 -4.88 0.32
C PRO A 128 -5.86 -4.38 1.21
N ASP A 129 -6.14 -3.52 2.18
CA ASP A 129 -5.18 -2.99 3.14
C ASP A 129 -4.46 -4.08 3.96
N ALA A 130 -5.09 -5.25 4.15
CA ALA A 130 -4.46 -6.37 4.86
C ALA A 130 -3.21 -6.91 4.15
N TYR A 131 -3.11 -6.70 2.84
CA TYR A 131 -1.99 -7.13 2.01
C TYR A 131 -1.21 -5.96 1.39
N LEU A 132 -1.47 -4.72 1.82
CA LEU A 132 -0.88 -3.52 1.22
C LEU A 132 0.64 -3.61 1.11
N SER A 133 1.35 -3.99 2.17
CA SER A 133 2.81 -4.10 2.15
C SER A 133 3.33 -5.19 1.20
N VAL A 134 2.58 -6.27 1.01
CA VAL A 134 2.92 -7.34 0.05
C VAL A 134 2.71 -6.85 -1.38
N ILE A 135 1.59 -6.16 -1.63
CA ILE A 135 1.26 -5.58 -2.94
C ILE A 135 2.31 -4.54 -3.33
N GLU A 136 2.65 -3.62 -2.42
CA GLU A 136 3.68 -2.61 -2.66
C GLU A 136 5.07 -3.21 -2.88
N ALA A 137 5.43 -4.26 -2.14
CA ALA A 137 6.69 -4.97 -2.37
C ALA A 137 6.75 -5.62 -3.77
N LEU A 138 5.64 -6.15 -4.27
CA LEU A 138 5.53 -6.67 -5.64
C LEU A 138 5.65 -5.56 -6.67
N HIS A 139 5.01 -4.40 -6.46
CA HIS A 139 5.15 -3.23 -7.33
C HIS A 139 6.59 -2.71 -7.35
N HIS A 140 7.27 -2.63 -6.19
CA HIS A 140 8.68 -2.25 -6.13
C HIS A 140 9.58 -3.21 -6.91
N ALA A 141 9.35 -4.52 -6.81
CA ALA A 141 10.05 -5.50 -7.62
C ALA A 141 9.78 -5.27 -9.13
N GLY A 142 8.54 -4.96 -9.49
CA GLY A 142 8.17 -4.60 -10.85
C GLY A 142 8.96 -3.39 -11.36
N VAL A 143 9.05 -2.32 -10.59
CA VAL A 143 9.85 -1.13 -10.93
C VAL A 143 11.32 -1.48 -11.12
N PHE A 144 11.87 -2.34 -10.24
CA PHE A 144 13.27 -2.76 -10.33
C PHE A 144 13.56 -3.55 -11.61
N TYR A 145 12.65 -4.44 -12.02
CA TYR A 145 12.81 -5.30 -13.19
C TYR A 145 12.18 -4.73 -14.47
N ASP A 146 11.69 -3.48 -14.43
CA ASP A 146 10.99 -2.83 -15.54
C ASP A 146 9.82 -3.69 -16.04
N ARG A 147 8.91 -4.01 -15.12
CA ARG A 147 7.69 -4.78 -15.37
C ARG A 147 6.48 -4.11 -14.69
N HIS A 148 5.36 -4.12 -15.38
CA HIS A 148 4.08 -3.78 -14.76
C HIS A 148 3.54 -5.00 -14.01
N VAL A 149 3.48 -4.91 -12.69
CA VAL A 149 2.92 -6.01 -11.88
C VAL A 149 1.42 -5.81 -11.68
N ASP A 150 0.64 -6.74 -12.21
CA ASP A 150 -0.80 -6.85 -12.00
C ASP A 150 -1.07 -7.85 -10.86
N VAL A 151 -1.53 -7.35 -9.72
CA VAL A 151 -1.78 -8.18 -8.53
C VAL A 151 -3.24 -8.61 -8.46
N GLN A 152 -3.47 -9.91 -8.65
CA GLN A 152 -4.79 -10.52 -8.47
C GLN A 152 -4.93 -11.07 -7.05
N LEU A 153 -5.84 -10.49 -6.25
CA LEU A 153 -6.21 -11.06 -4.95
C LEU A 153 -7.18 -12.22 -5.16
N VAL A 154 -6.79 -13.41 -4.72
CA VAL A 154 -7.58 -14.65 -4.83
C VAL A 154 -7.99 -15.11 -3.43
N ASP A 155 -9.30 -15.29 -3.21
CA ASP A 155 -9.81 -15.85 -1.97
C ASP A 155 -9.56 -17.35 -1.94
N GLY A 156 -8.67 -17.78 -1.03
CA GLY A 156 -8.37 -19.21 -0.87
C GLY A 156 -9.56 -20.06 -0.40
N GLU A 157 -10.62 -19.47 0.18
CA GLU A 157 -11.84 -20.22 0.52
C GLU A 157 -12.64 -20.60 -0.72
N SER A 158 -12.57 -19.79 -1.77
CA SER A 158 -13.28 -20.04 -3.03
C SER A 158 -12.51 -20.93 -4.00
N LEU A 159 -11.24 -21.23 -3.71
CA LEU A 159 -10.38 -22.00 -4.59
C LEU A 159 -10.59 -23.50 -4.36
N VAL A 160 -11.02 -24.20 -5.41
CA VAL A 160 -11.29 -25.64 -5.43
C VAL A 160 -10.71 -26.27 -6.70
N GLU A 161 -10.57 -27.62 -6.72
CA GLU A 161 -10.02 -28.36 -7.88
C GLU A 161 -10.69 -28.02 -9.21
N GLN A 162 -12.00 -27.73 -9.18
CA GLN A 162 -12.79 -27.46 -10.37
C GLN A 162 -12.49 -26.09 -11.01
N ASN A 163 -11.99 -25.12 -10.23
CA ASN A 163 -11.77 -23.75 -10.71
C ASN A 163 -10.32 -23.27 -10.66
N VAL A 164 -9.41 -24.03 -10.04
CA VAL A 164 -8.02 -23.61 -9.82
C VAL A 164 -7.31 -23.26 -11.14
N SER A 165 -7.51 -24.04 -12.19
CA SER A 165 -6.93 -23.80 -13.51
C SER A 165 -7.48 -22.54 -14.20
N GLU A 166 -8.78 -22.23 -13.98
CA GLU A 166 -9.38 -21.00 -14.49
C GLU A 166 -8.88 -19.77 -13.75
N VAL A 167 -8.74 -19.89 -12.43
CA VAL A 167 -8.37 -18.75 -11.55
C VAL A 167 -6.88 -18.44 -11.58
N LEU A 168 -6.01 -19.48 -11.63
CA LEU A 168 -4.55 -19.33 -11.52
C LEU A 168 -3.80 -19.59 -12.83
N GLY A 169 -4.49 -20.05 -13.87
CA GLY A 169 -3.84 -20.54 -15.09
C GLY A 169 -3.06 -19.50 -15.90
N ASP A 170 -3.40 -18.23 -15.78
CA ASP A 170 -2.70 -17.12 -16.43
C ASP A 170 -1.72 -16.38 -15.50
N ALA A 171 -1.54 -16.85 -14.26
CA ALA A 171 -0.61 -16.24 -13.32
C ALA A 171 0.85 -16.57 -13.70
N SER A 172 1.67 -15.54 -13.74
CA SER A 172 3.13 -15.65 -13.92
C SER A 172 3.85 -16.05 -12.62
N GLY A 173 3.19 -15.88 -11.48
CA GLY A 173 3.68 -16.26 -10.16
C GLY A 173 2.53 -16.34 -9.17
N ILE A 174 2.68 -17.20 -8.16
CA ILE A 174 1.71 -17.38 -7.08
C ILE A 174 2.38 -17.03 -5.75
N LEU A 175 1.75 -16.15 -4.97
CA LEU A 175 2.18 -15.76 -3.64
C LEU A 175 1.12 -16.16 -2.62
N VAL A 176 1.53 -16.88 -1.57
CA VAL A 176 0.67 -17.19 -0.42
C VAL A 176 1.20 -16.43 0.80
N PRO A 177 0.47 -15.39 1.26
CA PRO A 177 0.90 -14.58 2.39
C PRO A 177 0.70 -15.28 3.73
N GLY A 178 1.20 -14.67 4.80
CA GLY A 178 0.95 -15.06 6.16
C GLY A 178 -0.52 -14.95 6.58
N GLY A 179 -0.84 -15.46 7.75
CA GLY A 179 -2.17 -15.38 8.37
C GLY A 179 -2.61 -16.70 9.00
N PHE A 180 -2.70 -16.69 10.33
CA PHE A 180 -3.01 -17.87 11.15
C PHE A 180 -4.43 -18.41 10.97
N GLY A 181 -4.61 -19.67 11.34
CA GLY A 181 -5.90 -20.36 11.43
C GLY A 181 -6.28 -21.16 10.19
N LYS A 182 -7.31 -21.98 10.35
CA LYS A 182 -7.73 -23.01 9.36
C LYS A 182 -8.43 -22.43 8.11
N ARG A 183 -8.90 -21.19 8.17
CA ARG A 183 -9.65 -20.58 7.08
C ARG A 183 -8.80 -20.45 5.81
N ALA A 184 -9.34 -20.85 4.67
CA ALA A 184 -8.69 -20.85 3.36
C ALA A 184 -7.46 -21.77 3.23
N LEU A 185 -7.22 -22.68 4.19
CA LEU A 185 -6.01 -23.53 4.20
C LEU A 185 -5.96 -24.46 2.99
N GLU A 186 -7.02 -25.21 2.73
CA GLU A 186 -7.02 -26.21 1.65
C GLU A 186 -6.90 -25.55 0.26
N GLY A 187 -7.52 -24.38 0.05
CA GLY A 187 -7.32 -23.64 -1.19
C GLY A 187 -5.89 -23.08 -1.35
N LYS A 188 -5.21 -22.75 -0.25
CA LYS A 188 -3.78 -22.36 -0.30
C LYS A 188 -2.88 -23.55 -0.61
N ILE A 189 -3.20 -24.74 -0.07
CA ILE A 189 -2.49 -25.98 -0.40
C ILE A 189 -2.69 -26.32 -1.87
N LEU A 190 -3.92 -26.20 -2.37
CA LEU A 190 -4.25 -26.41 -3.78
C LEU A 190 -3.51 -25.41 -4.70
N ALA A 191 -3.36 -24.14 -4.27
CA ALA A 191 -2.58 -23.16 -5.01
C ALA A 191 -1.08 -23.51 -5.07
N ALA A 192 -0.52 -24.05 -3.98
CA ALA A 192 0.85 -24.52 -3.93
C ALA A 192 1.07 -25.76 -4.83
N GLU A 193 0.12 -26.71 -4.82
CA GLU A 193 0.11 -27.88 -5.70
C GLU A 193 0.04 -27.45 -7.16
N PHE A 194 -0.88 -26.56 -7.50
CA PHE A 194 -1.02 -26.03 -8.87
C PHE A 194 0.27 -25.35 -9.34
N ALA A 195 0.89 -24.55 -8.48
CA ALA A 195 2.17 -23.88 -8.78
C ALA A 195 3.27 -24.91 -9.08
N ARG A 196 3.40 -25.96 -8.25
CA ARG A 196 4.39 -27.01 -8.41
C ARG A 196 4.19 -27.80 -9.71
N GLU A 197 2.96 -28.24 -9.97
CA GLU A 197 2.63 -29.06 -11.13
C GLU A 197 2.78 -28.32 -12.46
N HIS A 198 2.42 -27.04 -12.50
CA HIS A 198 2.50 -26.19 -13.67
C HIS A 198 3.83 -25.42 -13.78
N LYS A 199 4.76 -25.66 -12.81
CA LYS A 199 6.07 -24.97 -12.76
C LYS A 199 5.97 -23.44 -12.73
N ILE A 200 4.92 -22.94 -12.08
CA ILE A 200 4.75 -21.52 -11.83
C ILE A 200 5.57 -21.13 -10.59
N PRO A 201 6.37 -20.05 -10.62
CA PRO A 201 7.08 -19.56 -9.45
C PRO A 201 6.14 -19.38 -8.26
N TYR A 202 6.54 -19.90 -7.08
CA TYR A 202 5.77 -19.82 -5.85
C TYR A 202 6.58 -19.14 -4.75
N LEU A 203 5.94 -18.20 -4.05
CA LEU A 203 6.49 -17.57 -2.84
C LEU A 203 5.53 -17.75 -1.66
N GLY A 204 5.96 -18.49 -0.64
CA GLY A 204 5.22 -18.62 0.62
C GLY A 204 5.82 -17.78 1.72
N ILE A 205 5.04 -16.84 2.30
CA ILE A 205 5.45 -16.00 3.42
C ILE A 205 4.84 -16.53 4.71
N CYS A 206 5.66 -16.85 5.74
CA CYS A 206 5.20 -17.33 7.04
C CYS A 206 4.32 -18.60 6.88
N LEU A 207 3.02 -18.49 7.06
CA LEU A 207 2.07 -19.59 6.84
C LEU A 207 2.15 -20.15 5.41
N GLY A 208 2.38 -19.29 4.42
CA GLY A 208 2.51 -19.73 3.02
C GLY A 208 3.69 -20.68 2.79
N MET A 209 4.79 -20.51 3.50
CA MET A 209 5.90 -21.48 3.50
C MET A 209 5.46 -22.82 4.10
N GLN A 210 4.75 -22.81 5.24
CA GLN A 210 4.26 -24.03 5.89
C GLN A 210 3.26 -24.77 5.00
N VAL A 211 2.40 -24.03 4.29
CA VAL A 211 1.47 -24.57 3.28
C VAL A 211 2.22 -25.35 2.20
N ALA A 212 3.29 -24.78 1.65
CA ALA A 212 4.09 -25.46 0.63
C ALA A 212 4.76 -26.73 1.17
N VAL A 213 5.25 -26.71 2.41
CA VAL A 213 5.82 -27.90 3.07
C VAL A 213 4.75 -28.99 3.27
N CYS A 214 3.56 -28.60 3.72
CA CYS A 214 2.45 -29.55 3.90
C CYS A 214 1.96 -30.12 2.57
N GLU A 215 1.84 -29.29 1.53
CA GLU A 215 1.51 -29.74 0.18
C GLU A 215 2.51 -30.79 -0.32
N PHE A 216 3.80 -30.48 -0.26
CA PHE A 216 4.84 -31.40 -0.71
C PHE A 216 4.85 -32.69 0.08
N ALA A 217 4.68 -32.62 1.40
CA ALA A 217 4.62 -33.79 2.25
C ALA A 217 3.42 -34.68 1.92
N ARG A 218 2.24 -34.10 1.65
CA ARG A 218 1.01 -34.84 1.31
C ARG A 218 1.11 -35.47 -0.08
N ASN A 219 1.44 -34.67 -1.09
CA ASN A 219 1.22 -35.03 -2.50
C ASN A 219 2.48 -35.62 -3.16
N VAL A 220 3.68 -35.33 -2.65
CA VAL A 220 4.93 -35.86 -3.21
C VAL A 220 5.51 -36.97 -2.34
N VAL A 221 5.52 -36.80 -1.01
CA VAL A 221 6.10 -37.77 -0.07
C VAL A 221 5.06 -38.85 0.34
N GLY A 222 3.77 -38.62 0.14
CA GLY A 222 2.70 -39.55 0.48
C GLY A 222 2.27 -39.54 1.96
N LEU A 223 2.60 -38.50 2.71
CA LEU A 223 2.19 -38.32 4.11
C LEU A 223 0.83 -37.61 4.16
N ALA A 224 -0.25 -38.33 3.84
CA ALA A 224 -1.59 -37.76 3.66
C ALA A 224 -2.11 -36.91 4.85
N GLY A 225 -1.64 -37.20 6.08
CA GLY A 225 -2.00 -36.44 7.28
C GLY A 225 -1.05 -35.30 7.63
N ALA A 226 -0.12 -34.93 6.75
CA ALA A 226 0.84 -33.85 7.06
C ALA A 226 0.11 -32.53 7.32
N SER A 227 0.41 -31.90 8.45
CA SER A 227 -0.19 -30.64 8.91
C SER A 227 0.86 -29.79 9.65
N SER A 228 0.50 -28.61 10.07
CA SER A 228 1.31 -27.75 10.93
C SER A 228 0.54 -27.45 12.22
N SER A 229 1.27 -27.35 13.33
CA SER A 229 0.71 -26.95 14.63
C SER A 229 0.12 -25.53 14.63
N GLU A 230 0.38 -24.75 13.60
CA GLU A 230 -0.18 -23.40 13.43
C GLU A 230 -1.65 -23.41 13.00
N PHE A 231 -2.15 -24.52 12.46
CA PHE A 231 -3.51 -24.64 11.95
C PHE A 231 -4.19 -26.00 12.27
N ASP A 232 -3.56 -26.82 13.10
CA ASP A 232 -4.14 -28.09 13.56
C ASP A 232 -4.64 -27.98 15.02
#